data_54ba860f4c2026ff9a50b5c065a7ac8a
#
_entry.id   54ba860f4c2026ff9a50b5c065a7ac8a
#
_cell.length_a   1.000
_cell.length_b   1.000
_cell.length_c   1.000
_cell.angle_alpha   90.00
_cell.angle_beta   90.00
_cell.angle_gamma   90.00
#
_symmetry.space_group_name_H-M   'P 1'
#
loop_
_entity.id
_entity.type
_entity.pdbx_description
1 polymer ?
#
loop_
_entity_poly.entity_id
_entity_poly.type
_entity_poly.pdbx_seq_one_letter_code
_entity_poly.pdbx_strand_id
1 'polypeptide(L)'
;MKRVTIATIIGIAIMVAIAFFVCRRPKAQDVYCAECLFAYWHSPVSTNEVGEVIQPDWSGPGAEDMVHGLREMRTDDFVIGVVEAYRRAHPETRFATSDLADIAASASLAIVGRPIPVLRLSIVAPSAELANGMLDAYFSCLRAWDVSSCEGRMAQATHQLSGSLEKMRKQADDLSGRIASLRVRGEIVPDTLLSEKGVIDRQVKGLEDAMLKMRADGGGLCHIQVLRWQGAVRMENLCLATK
;
A
#
# COMPACT_ATOMS: atom_id res chain seq x y z
N MET A 1 6.42 -11.60 77.40
CA MET A 1 5.68 -12.40 76.46
C MET A 1 4.95 -11.58 75.37
N LYS A 2 4.39 -10.37 75.60
CA LYS A 2 3.66 -9.58 74.59
C LYS A 2 4.43 -9.13 73.32
N ARG A 3 5.80 -8.89 73.48
CA ARG A 3 6.60 -8.40 72.33
C ARG A 3 6.93 -9.46 71.28
N VAL A 4 7.00 -10.74 71.63
CA VAL A 4 7.26 -11.84 70.76
C VAL A 4 6.04 -12.10 69.84
N THR A 5 4.85 -11.99 70.39
CA THR A 5 3.59 -12.23 69.66
C THR A 5 3.35 -11.16 68.57
N ILE A 6 3.71 -9.88 68.82
CA ILE A 6 3.57 -8.81 67.83
C ILE A 6 4.53 -8.99 66.63
N ALA A 7 5.79 -9.36 66.89
CA ALA A 7 6.76 -9.63 65.85
C ALA A 7 6.37 -10.80 64.94
N THR A 8 5.76 -11.84 65.51
CA THR A 8 5.29 -13.00 64.75
C THR A 8 4.07 -12.65 63.84
N ILE A 9 3.14 -11.82 64.34
CA ILE A 9 1.98 -11.39 63.57
C ILE A 9 2.42 -10.49 62.41
N ILE A 10 3.37 -9.57 62.63
CA ILE A 10 3.91 -8.71 61.56
C ILE A 10 4.65 -9.56 60.53
N GLY A 11 5.41 -10.56 60.93
CA GLY A 11 6.12 -11.47 60.03
C GLY A 11 5.16 -12.26 59.14
N ILE A 12 4.05 -12.76 59.69
CA ILE A 12 3.00 -13.48 58.92
C ILE A 12 2.30 -12.53 57.97
N ALA A 13 1.96 -11.32 58.39
CA ALA A 13 1.30 -10.34 57.51
C ALA A 13 2.21 -9.92 56.33
N ILE A 14 3.52 -9.77 56.53
CA ILE A 14 4.49 -9.50 55.48
C ILE A 14 4.59 -10.69 54.51
N MET A 15 4.66 -11.93 55.03
CA MET A 15 4.71 -13.13 54.21
C MET A 15 3.44 -13.31 53.36
N VAL A 16 2.27 -13.04 53.92
CA VAL A 16 0.98 -13.07 53.21
C VAL A 16 0.93 -11.97 52.13
N ALA A 17 1.39 -10.78 52.45
CA ALA A 17 1.47 -9.66 51.49
C ALA A 17 2.43 -10.00 50.31
N ILE A 18 3.60 -10.57 50.61
CA ILE A 18 4.55 -11.03 49.56
C ILE A 18 3.96 -12.15 48.74
N ALA A 19 3.33 -13.16 49.35
CA ALA A 19 2.68 -14.24 48.63
C ALA A 19 1.56 -13.72 47.76
N PHE A 20 0.74 -12.80 48.23
CA PHE A 20 -0.33 -12.14 47.45
C PHE A 20 0.20 -11.32 46.29
N PHE A 21 1.34 -10.64 46.45
CA PHE A 21 2.00 -9.87 45.41
C PHE A 21 2.68 -10.78 44.38
N VAL A 22 3.27 -11.90 44.81
CA VAL A 22 3.87 -12.89 43.90
C VAL A 22 2.81 -13.68 43.17
N CYS A 23 1.69 -14.05 43.81
CA CYS A 23 0.56 -14.72 43.15
C CYS A 23 -0.25 -13.79 42.22
N ARG A 24 -0.18 -12.47 42.41
CA ARG A 24 -0.78 -11.45 41.55
C ARG A 24 0.13 -10.94 40.45
N ARG A 25 1.34 -11.51 40.28
CA ARG A 25 2.06 -11.22 39.06
C ARG A 25 1.13 -11.59 37.88
N PRO A 26 0.74 -10.62 37.04
CA PRO A 26 -0.04 -10.97 35.87
C PRO A 26 0.75 -12.07 35.16
N LYS A 27 0.10 -13.23 34.94
CA LYS A 27 0.70 -14.27 34.09
C LYS A 27 1.15 -13.54 32.85
N ALA A 28 2.42 -13.70 32.49
CA ALA A 28 2.92 -13.15 31.25
C ALA A 28 1.91 -13.58 30.17
N GLN A 29 1.16 -12.61 29.66
CA GLN A 29 0.19 -12.89 28.61
C GLN A 29 1.01 -13.41 27.45
N ASP A 30 0.64 -14.57 26.95
CA ASP A 30 1.21 -15.07 25.72
C ASP A 30 0.93 -14.05 24.63
N VAL A 31 1.97 -13.62 23.93
CA VAL A 31 1.91 -12.65 22.86
C VAL A 31 2.30 -13.34 21.57
N TYR A 32 1.51 -13.16 20.56
CA TYR A 32 1.67 -13.79 19.27
C TYR A 32 1.93 -12.72 18.21
N CYS A 33 2.84 -13.01 17.28
CA CYS A 33 3.15 -12.15 16.16
C CYS A 33 2.86 -12.88 14.84
N ALA A 34 2.03 -12.29 13.99
CA ALA A 34 1.81 -12.72 12.62
C ALA A 34 2.48 -11.72 11.66
N GLU A 35 3.12 -12.20 10.61
CA GLU A 35 3.89 -11.38 9.69
C GLU A 35 3.56 -11.67 8.22
N CYS A 36 3.58 -10.62 7.41
CA CYS A 36 3.54 -10.69 5.96
C CYS A 36 4.67 -9.87 5.35
N LEU A 37 5.41 -10.47 4.42
CA LEU A 37 6.34 -9.77 3.56
C LEU A 37 5.71 -9.59 2.19
N PHE A 38 5.69 -8.36 1.69
CA PHE A 38 5.14 -8.04 0.38
C PHE A 38 5.94 -6.96 -0.32
N ALA A 39 5.96 -7.03 -1.64
CA ALA A 39 6.45 -5.95 -2.48
C ALA A 39 5.26 -5.09 -2.92
N TYR A 40 5.47 -3.78 -2.96
CA TYR A 40 4.52 -2.81 -3.48
C TYR A 40 5.13 -2.18 -4.72
N TRP A 41 4.44 -2.34 -5.85
CA TRP A 41 4.87 -1.83 -7.14
C TRP A 41 3.95 -0.68 -7.53
N HIS A 42 4.51 0.45 -7.79
CA HIS A 42 3.81 1.58 -8.37
C HIS A 42 4.42 1.87 -9.74
N SER A 43 3.61 1.79 -10.76
CA SER A 43 4.03 2.15 -12.13
C SER A 43 3.40 3.49 -12.47
N PRO A 44 4.11 4.62 -12.31
CA PRO A 44 3.59 5.90 -12.77
C PRO A 44 3.54 5.86 -14.30
N VAL A 45 2.39 6.17 -14.88
CA VAL A 45 2.34 6.56 -16.28
C VAL A 45 2.90 7.98 -16.35
N SER A 46 4.16 8.11 -16.67
CA SER A 46 4.75 9.40 -16.96
C SER A 46 4.76 9.65 -18.46
N THR A 47 4.27 10.81 -18.87
CA THR A 47 4.48 11.33 -20.21
C THR A 47 5.60 12.35 -20.13
N ASN A 48 6.54 12.32 -21.09
CA ASN A 48 7.50 13.42 -21.22
C ASN A 48 6.78 14.69 -21.72
N GLU A 49 7.50 15.81 -21.74
CA GLU A 49 6.97 17.11 -22.20
C GLU A 49 6.43 17.08 -23.66
N VAL A 50 6.79 16.06 -24.41
CA VAL A 50 6.39 15.85 -25.82
C VAL A 50 5.17 14.93 -25.93
N GLY A 51 4.66 14.41 -24.80
CA GLY A 51 3.51 13.50 -24.75
C GLY A 51 3.83 12.05 -25.10
N GLU A 52 5.11 11.67 -25.16
CA GLU A 52 5.50 10.27 -25.29
C GLU A 52 5.33 9.57 -23.95
N VAL A 53 4.69 8.40 -23.95
CA VAL A 53 4.63 7.55 -22.77
C VAL A 53 6.02 7.00 -22.52
N ILE A 54 6.67 7.49 -21.48
CA ILE A 54 7.88 6.87 -20.97
C ILE A 54 7.41 5.58 -20.31
N GLN A 55 7.76 4.44 -20.89
CA GLN A 55 7.54 3.18 -20.17
C GLN A 55 8.29 3.27 -18.84
N PRO A 56 7.61 3.05 -17.71
CA PRO A 56 8.30 3.06 -16.44
C PRO A 56 9.39 2.00 -16.50
N ASP A 57 10.57 2.40 -16.05
CA ASP A 57 11.64 1.45 -15.81
C ASP A 57 11.17 0.53 -14.68
N TRP A 58 10.87 -0.73 -15.01
CA TRP A 58 10.38 -1.75 -14.09
C TRP A 58 11.46 -2.21 -13.10
N SER A 59 12.42 -1.37 -12.80
CA SER A 59 13.52 -1.66 -11.88
C SER A 59 13.09 -1.85 -10.41
N GLY A 60 11.82 -1.73 -10.11
CA GLY A 60 11.25 -1.94 -8.78
C GLY A 60 10.47 -0.73 -8.25
N PRO A 61 9.80 -0.86 -7.09
CA PRO A 61 9.09 0.25 -6.49
C PRO A 61 10.06 1.35 -6.09
N GLY A 62 9.77 2.59 -6.46
CA GLY A 62 10.52 3.74 -5.99
C GLY A 62 10.42 3.88 -4.47
N ALA A 63 11.48 4.34 -3.83
CA ALA A 63 11.45 4.58 -2.38
C ALA A 63 10.35 5.57 -1.98
N GLU A 64 10.02 6.53 -2.85
CA GLU A 64 8.95 7.52 -2.66
C GLU A 64 7.56 6.87 -2.65
N ASP A 65 7.31 5.90 -3.53
CA ASP A 65 6.05 5.19 -3.60
C ASP A 65 5.80 4.36 -2.36
N MET A 66 6.85 3.74 -1.83
CA MET A 66 6.76 2.98 -0.59
C MET A 66 6.50 3.90 0.62
N VAL A 67 7.13 5.07 0.66
CA VAL A 67 6.89 6.07 1.72
C VAL A 67 5.47 6.60 1.66
N HIS A 68 4.94 6.82 0.45
CA HIS A 68 3.55 7.24 0.28
C HIS A 68 2.59 6.16 0.76
N GLY A 69 2.74 4.92 0.30
CA GLY A 69 1.95 3.78 0.76
C GLY A 69 1.98 3.60 2.28
N LEU A 70 3.16 3.75 2.91
CA LEU A 70 3.32 3.70 4.36
C LEU A 70 2.54 4.79 5.11
N ARG A 71 2.39 6.00 4.53
CA ARG A 71 1.60 7.08 5.12
C ARG A 71 0.12 6.76 5.10
N GLU A 72 -0.40 6.32 3.94
CA GLU A 72 -1.81 5.96 3.78
C GLU A 72 -2.22 4.82 4.74
N MET A 73 -1.35 3.86 4.97
CA MET A 73 -1.59 2.73 5.88
C MET A 73 -1.55 3.09 7.37
N ARG A 74 -1.27 4.33 7.72
CA ARG A 74 -1.21 4.81 9.12
C ARG A 74 -2.29 5.83 9.45
N THR A 75 -3.22 6.07 8.55
CA THR A 75 -4.36 6.97 8.81
C THR A 75 -5.38 6.30 9.71
N ASP A 76 -6.07 7.09 10.53
CA ASP A 76 -7.14 6.61 11.39
C ASP A 76 -8.24 5.93 10.59
N ASP A 77 -8.58 6.46 9.42
CA ASP A 77 -9.59 5.88 8.51
C ASP A 77 -9.19 4.47 8.04
N PHE A 78 -7.90 4.26 7.75
CA PHE A 78 -7.40 2.93 7.39
C PHE A 78 -7.51 1.96 8.57
N VAL A 79 -7.12 2.38 9.78
CA VAL A 79 -7.24 1.57 11.00
C VAL A 79 -8.69 1.19 11.28
N ILE A 80 -9.62 2.14 11.14
CA ILE A 80 -11.08 1.89 11.27
C ILE A 80 -11.52 0.83 10.23
N GLY A 81 -11.11 0.98 8.98
CA GLY A 81 -11.40 0.01 7.91
C GLY A 81 -10.91 -1.41 8.24
N VAL A 82 -9.71 -1.53 8.84
CA VAL A 82 -9.16 -2.83 9.29
C VAL A 82 -10.03 -3.46 10.36
N VAL A 83 -10.45 -2.68 11.37
CA VAL A 83 -11.33 -3.15 12.44
C VAL A 83 -12.69 -3.62 11.90
N GLU A 84 -13.26 -2.88 10.96
CA GLU A 84 -14.51 -3.26 10.31
C GLU A 84 -14.37 -4.52 9.46
N ALA A 85 -13.26 -4.67 8.74
CA ALA A 85 -12.97 -5.87 7.95
C ALA A 85 -12.81 -7.09 8.86
N TYR A 86 -12.09 -6.95 9.97
CA TYR A 86 -11.96 -8.00 10.96
C TYR A 86 -13.31 -8.44 11.53
N ARG A 87 -14.16 -7.48 11.93
CA ARG A 87 -15.49 -7.76 12.49
C ARG A 87 -16.43 -8.42 11.49
N ARG A 88 -16.35 -8.06 10.21
CA ARG A 88 -17.13 -8.72 9.15
C ARG A 88 -16.71 -10.19 8.97
N ALA A 89 -15.43 -10.49 9.10
CA ALA A 89 -14.92 -11.85 8.99
C ALA A 89 -15.15 -12.67 10.27
N HIS A 90 -15.20 -12.01 11.44
CA HIS A 90 -15.33 -12.63 12.76
C HIS A 90 -16.49 -12.01 13.56
N PRO A 91 -17.76 -12.22 13.16
CA PRO A 91 -18.93 -11.59 13.80
C PRO A 91 -19.11 -11.98 15.27
N GLU A 92 -18.65 -13.16 15.66
CA GLU A 92 -18.67 -13.68 17.06
C GLU A 92 -17.55 -13.12 17.94
N THR A 93 -16.72 -12.21 17.44
CA THR A 93 -15.59 -11.70 18.24
C THR A 93 -16.07 -11.02 19.52
N ARG A 94 -15.41 -11.33 20.64
CA ARG A 94 -15.71 -10.76 21.97
C ARG A 94 -14.81 -9.54 22.27
N PHE A 95 -13.89 -9.22 21.41
CA PHE A 95 -13.01 -8.07 21.59
C PHE A 95 -13.77 -6.77 21.38
N ALA A 96 -13.52 -5.79 22.26
CA ALA A 96 -14.06 -4.46 22.09
C ALA A 96 -13.47 -3.77 20.84
N THR A 97 -14.19 -2.81 20.27
CA THR A 97 -13.70 -2.06 19.10
C THR A 97 -12.41 -1.30 19.40
N SER A 98 -12.30 -0.76 20.64
CA SER A 98 -11.08 -0.10 21.12
C SER A 98 -9.88 -1.03 21.11
N ASP A 99 -10.03 -2.26 21.62
CA ASP A 99 -8.93 -3.22 21.70
C ASP A 99 -8.45 -3.63 20.30
N LEU A 100 -9.40 -3.82 19.37
CA LEU A 100 -9.07 -4.12 17.96
C LEU A 100 -8.39 -2.92 17.29
N ALA A 101 -8.84 -1.70 17.59
CA ALA A 101 -8.23 -0.48 17.06
C ALA A 101 -6.80 -0.29 17.58
N ASP A 102 -6.56 -0.55 18.87
CA ASP A 102 -5.22 -0.50 19.46
C ASP A 102 -4.27 -1.51 18.82
N ILE A 103 -4.74 -2.74 18.56
CA ILE A 103 -3.97 -3.77 17.86
C ILE A 103 -3.66 -3.33 16.42
N ALA A 104 -4.66 -2.83 15.69
CA ALA A 104 -4.49 -2.36 14.33
C ALA A 104 -3.55 -1.15 14.25
N ALA A 105 -3.67 -0.20 15.18
CA ALA A 105 -2.80 0.98 15.25
C ALA A 105 -1.36 0.62 15.65
N SER A 106 -1.18 -0.45 16.44
CA SER A 106 0.14 -0.96 16.85
C SER A 106 0.84 -1.77 15.75
N ALA A 107 0.18 -2.03 14.62
CA ALA A 107 0.75 -2.75 13.50
C ALA A 107 2.08 -2.12 13.07
N SER A 108 3.12 -2.95 13.00
CA SER A 108 4.43 -2.50 12.53
C SER A 108 4.54 -2.70 11.03
N LEU A 109 4.77 -1.62 10.32
CA LEU A 109 5.07 -1.64 8.91
C LEU A 109 6.46 -1.07 8.67
N ALA A 110 7.36 -1.89 8.15
CA ALA A 110 8.76 -1.53 7.95
C ALA A 110 9.27 -1.94 6.57
N ILE A 111 10.15 -1.13 6.00
CA ILE A 111 10.90 -1.49 4.80
C ILE A 111 12.04 -2.42 5.22
N VAL A 112 12.10 -3.60 4.63
CA VAL A 112 13.14 -4.60 4.86
C VAL A 112 13.73 -5.06 3.53
N GLY A 113 15.02 -5.36 3.53
CA GLY A 113 15.72 -5.85 2.35
C GLY A 113 16.44 -4.76 1.55
N ARG A 114 17.49 -5.19 0.85
CA ARG A 114 18.26 -4.43 -0.15
C ARG A 114 18.75 -5.43 -1.19
N PRO A 115 18.84 -5.09 -2.49
CA PRO A 115 18.58 -3.78 -3.11
C PRO A 115 17.08 -3.51 -3.37
N ILE A 116 16.25 -4.56 -3.40
CA ILE A 116 14.82 -4.42 -3.66
C ILE A 116 14.11 -4.18 -2.33
N PRO A 117 13.45 -3.02 -2.13
CA PRO A 117 12.72 -2.77 -0.92
C PRO A 117 11.49 -3.67 -0.84
N VAL A 118 11.33 -4.31 0.31
CA VAL A 118 10.18 -5.16 0.65
C VAL A 118 9.54 -4.59 1.90
N LEU A 119 8.23 -4.58 1.96
CA LEU A 119 7.47 -4.19 3.14
C LEU A 119 7.22 -5.41 4.02
N ARG A 120 7.47 -5.23 5.32
CA ARG A 120 7.11 -6.19 6.35
C ARG A 120 5.98 -5.59 7.20
N LEU A 121 4.85 -6.25 7.19
CA LEU A 121 3.74 -5.98 8.08
C LEU A 121 3.76 -7.01 9.20
N SER A 122 3.76 -6.55 10.45
CA SER A 122 3.72 -7.41 11.63
C SER A 122 2.58 -6.97 12.55
N ILE A 123 1.76 -7.92 12.95
CA ILE A 123 0.65 -7.73 13.89
C ILE A 123 0.93 -8.50 15.15
N VAL A 124 0.84 -7.82 16.30
CA VAL A 124 1.04 -8.41 17.61
C VAL A 124 -0.30 -8.44 18.36
N ALA A 125 -0.69 -9.62 18.88
CA ALA A 125 -1.96 -9.80 19.57
C ALA A 125 -1.87 -10.84 20.71
N PRO A 126 -2.82 -10.84 21.65
CA PRO A 126 -2.82 -11.76 22.80
C PRO A 126 -3.17 -13.20 22.43
N SER A 127 -3.61 -13.50 21.20
CA SER A 127 -3.85 -14.86 20.72
C SER A 127 -3.40 -15.02 19.26
N ALA A 128 -3.05 -16.23 18.88
CA ALA A 128 -2.65 -16.56 17.52
C ALA A 128 -3.79 -16.33 16.51
N GLU A 129 -5.02 -16.66 16.89
CA GLU A 129 -6.20 -16.45 16.07
C GLU A 129 -6.43 -14.95 15.78
N LEU A 130 -6.34 -14.13 16.82
CA LEU A 130 -6.50 -12.69 16.68
C LEU A 130 -5.38 -12.07 15.85
N ALA A 131 -4.12 -12.49 16.05
CA ALA A 131 -3.00 -11.99 15.26
C ALA A 131 -3.15 -12.32 13.77
N ASN A 132 -3.53 -13.56 13.45
CA ASN A 132 -3.78 -13.97 12.07
C ASN A 132 -4.98 -13.24 11.46
N GLY A 133 -6.12 -13.21 12.15
CA GLY A 133 -7.32 -12.56 11.66
C GLY A 133 -7.13 -11.04 11.44
N MET A 134 -6.38 -10.38 12.32
CA MET A 134 -6.04 -8.97 12.14
C MET A 134 -5.07 -8.75 10.98
N LEU A 135 -4.11 -9.67 10.76
CA LEU A 135 -3.22 -9.62 9.60
C LEU A 135 -4.01 -9.79 8.29
N ASP A 136 -4.95 -10.74 8.23
CA ASP A 136 -5.83 -10.97 7.09
C ASP A 136 -6.70 -9.74 6.80
N ALA A 137 -7.30 -9.14 7.85
CA ALA A 137 -8.12 -7.95 7.74
C ALA A 137 -7.29 -6.75 7.23
N TYR A 138 -6.10 -6.55 7.80
CA TYR A 138 -5.20 -5.47 7.39
C TYR A 138 -4.80 -5.62 5.92
N PHE A 139 -4.45 -6.83 5.51
CA PHE A 139 -4.05 -7.12 4.14
C PHE A 139 -5.21 -7.00 3.14
N SER A 140 -6.42 -7.34 3.57
CA SER A 140 -7.65 -7.15 2.80
C SER A 140 -7.93 -5.66 2.52
N CYS A 141 -7.80 -4.82 3.57
CA CYS A 141 -7.92 -3.36 3.42
C CYS A 141 -6.82 -2.78 2.53
N LEU A 142 -5.59 -3.30 2.66
CA LEU A 142 -4.47 -2.89 1.83
C LEU A 142 -4.73 -3.17 0.34
N ARG A 143 -5.26 -4.35 0.01
CA ARG A 143 -5.64 -4.68 -1.37
C ARG A 143 -6.77 -3.80 -1.89
N ALA A 144 -7.79 -3.56 -1.07
CA ALA A 144 -8.90 -2.69 -1.46
C ALA A 144 -8.42 -1.25 -1.71
N TRP A 145 -7.53 -0.74 -0.86
CA TRP A 145 -6.89 0.56 -1.05
C TRP A 145 -6.04 0.61 -2.32
N ASP A 146 -5.26 -0.44 -2.60
CA ASP A 146 -4.43 -0.54 -3.81
C ASP A 146 -5.31 -0.48 -5.07
N VAL A 147 -6.37 -1.27 -5.14
CA VAL A 147 -7.33 -1.27 -6.27
C VAL A 147 -7.94 0.12 -6.44
N SER A 148 -8.46 0.72 -5.38
CA SER A 148 -9.08 2.06 -5.43
C SER A 148 -8.08 3.14 -5.86
N SER A 149 -6.86 3.08 -5.34
CA SER A 149 -5.78 4.00 -5.71
C SER A 149 -5.34 3.82 -7.17
N CYS A 150 -5.33 2.58 -7.66
CA CYS A 150 -5.07 2.27 -9.07
C CYS A 150 -6.15 2.84 -9.99
N GLU A 151 -7.42 2.63 -9.65
CA GLU A 151 -8.55 3.15 -10.43
C GLU A 151 -8.50 4.67 -10.53
N GLY A 152 -8.23 5.36 -9.40
CA GLY A 152 -8.08 6.81 -9.38
C GLY A 152 -6.93 7.31 -10.27
N ARG A 153 -5.77 6.68 -10.18
CA ARG A 153 -4.60 7.02 -11.01
C ARG A 153 -4.84 6.73 -12.49
N MET A 154 -5.48 5.58 -12.80
CA MET A 154 -5.88 5.27 -14.17
C MET A 154 -6.84 6.29 -14.75
N ALA A 155 -7.86 6.70 -13.99
CA ALA A 155 -8.80 7.72 -14.44
C ALA A 155 -8.07 9.04 -14.72
N GLN A 156 -7.18 9.45 -13.84
CA GLN A 156 -6.37 10.66 -14.02
C GLN A 156 -5.45 10.56 -15.25
N ALA A 157 -4.71 9.45 -15.40
CA ALA A 157 -3.82 9.23 -16.53
C ALA A 157 -4.60 9.18 -17.85
N THR A 158 -5.76 8.50 -17.88
CA THR A 158 -6.65 8.45 -19.03
C THR A 158 -7.15 9.84 -19.39
N HIS A 159 -7.52 10.65 -18.40
CA HIS A 159 -7.97 12.03 -18.65
C HIS A 159 -6.85 12.89 -19.25
N GLN A 160 -5.65 12.81 -18.71
CA GLN A 160 -4.48 13.55 -19.22
C GLN A 160 -4.12 13.12 -20.66
N LEU A 161 -4.06 11.81 -20.92
CA LEU A 161 -3.77 11.28 -22.27
C LEU A 161 -4.86 11.67 -23.27
N SER A 162 -6.14 11.62 -22.87
CA SER A 162 -7.25 12.05 -23.73
C SER A 162 -7.16 13.53 -24.08
N GLY A 163 -6.85 14.39 -23.11
CA GLY A 163 -6.67 15.83 -23.37
C GLY A 163 -5.48 16.12 -24.30
N SER A 164 -4.36 15.41 -24.12
CA SER A 164 -3.21 15.52 -25.01
C SER A 164 -3.52 15.04 -26.42
N LEU A 165 -4.22 13.91 -26.54
CA LEU A 165 -4.64 13.34 -27.82
C LEU A 165 -5.58 14.28 -28.58
N GLU A 166 -6.57 14.88 -27.92
CA GLU A 166 -7.48 15.85 -28.52
C GLU A 166 -6.72 17.06 -29.05
N LYS A 167 -5.79 17.59 -28.24
CA LYS A 167 -4.93 18.71 -28.65
C LYS A 167 -4.09 18.37 -29.89
N MET A 168 -3.45 17.18 -29.92
CA MET A 168 -2.63 16.77 -31.07
C MET A 168 -3.46 16.51 -32.31
N ARG A 169 -4.65 15.90 -32.19
CA ARG A 169 -5.57 15.70 -33.32
C ARG A 169 -6.00 17.03 -33.92
N LYS A 170 -6.36 18.02 -33.08
CA LYS A 170 -6.69 19.35 -33.57
C LYS A 170 -5.53 19.99 -34.34
N GLN A 171 -4.30 19.86 -33.87
CA GLN A 171 -3.12 20.34 -34.59
C GLN A 171 -2.91 19.60 -35.92
N ALA A 172 -3.11 18.29 -35.95
CA ALA A 172 -3.04 17.47 -37.17
C ALA A 172 -4.07 17.90 -38.21
N ASP A 173 -5.31 18.17 -37.77
CA ASP A 173 -6.40 18.65 -38.60
C ASP A 173 -6.14 20.05 -39.17
N ASP A 174 -5.64 20.97 -38.35
CA ASP A 174 -5.26 22.32 -38.75
C ASP A 174 -4.14 22.29 -39.80
N LEU A 175 -3.11 21.45 -39.61
CA LEU A 175 -2.03 21.27 -40.59
C LEU A 175 -2.55 20.65 -41.89
N SER A 176 -3.44 19.65 -41.78
CA SER A 176 -4.07 19.02 -42.93
C SER A 176 -4.91 20.01 -43.75
N GLY A 177 -5.67 20.88 -43.06
CA GLY A 177 -6.44 21.96 -43.69
C GLY A 177 -5.55 22.96 -44.41
N ARG A 178 -4.44 23.34 -43.81
CA ARG A 178 -3.46 24.28 -44.44
C ARG A 178 -2.82 23.65 -45.67
N ILE A 179 -2.42 22.37 -45.61
CA ILE A 179 -1.85 21.63 -46.75
C ILE A 179 -2.89 21.53 -47.88
N ALA A 180 -4.13 21.19 -47.56
CA ALA A 180 -5.20 21.08 -48.54
C ALA A 180 -5.46 22.43 -49.23
N SER A 181 -5.50 23.51 -48.46
CA SER A 181 -5.74 24.85 -49.01
C SER A 181 -4.63 25.31 -49.99
N LEU A 182 -3.37 25.01 -49.68
CA LEU A 182 -2.25 25.27 -50.59
C LEU A 182 -2.35 24.46 -51.89
N ARG A 183 -2.69 23.21 -51.80
CA ARG A 183 -2.91 22.34 -53.00
C ARG A 183 -4.04 22.82 -53.86
N VAL A 184 -5.17 23.23 -53.28
CA VAL A 184 -6.31 23.76 -54.04
C VAL A 184 -5.95 25.06 -54.80
N ARG A 185 -5.06 25.85 -54.22
CA ARG A 185 -4.56 27.08 -54.87
C ARG A 185 -3.45 26.85 -55.89
N GLY A 186 -3.02 25.58 -56.09
CA GLY A 186 -1.90 25.27 -56.96
C GLY A 186 -0.55 25.69 -56.44
N GLU A 187 -0.44 26.01 -55.14
CA GLU A 187 0.80 26.44 -54.49
C GLU A 187 1.65 25.22 -54.06
N ILE A 188 2.98 25.41 -54.05
CA ILE A 188 3.89 24.36 -53.57
C ILE A 188 3.76 24.25 -52.07
N VAL A 189 3.48 23.01 -51.59
CA VAL A 189 3.46 22.75 -50.15
C VAL A 189 4.90 22.72 -49.61
N PRO A 190 5.25 23.53 -48.63
CA PRO A 190 6.59 23.53 -48.05
C PRO A 190 6.91 22.17 -47.37
N ASP A 191 8.13 21.67 -47.57
CA ASP A 191 8.61 20.40 -46.95
C ASP A 191 8.59 20.48 -45.42
N THR A 192 8.81 21.67 -44.86
CA THR A 192 8.70 21.90 -43.41
C THR A 192 7.30 21.60 -42.88
N LEU A 193 6.24 21.96 -43.61
CA LEU A 193 4.85 21.72 -43.24
C LEU A 193 4.49 20.21 -43.31
N LEU A 194 5.03 19.53 -44.30
CA LEU A 194 4.88 18.08 -44.44
C LEU A 194 5.61 17.32 -43.32
N SER A 195 6.83 17.77 -42.99
CA SER A 195 7.62 17.21 -41.89
C SER A 195 6.94 17.42 -40.54
N GLU A 196 6.45 18.62 -40.27
CA GLU A 196 5.69 18.95 -39.05
C GLU A 196 4.46 18.06 -38.90
N LYS A 197 3.66 17.93 -39.99
CA LYS A 197 2.52 17.01 -39.98
C LYS A 197 2.92 15.57 -39.69
N GLY A 198 3.99 15.09 -40.31
CA GLY A 198 4.50 13.74 -40.04
C GLY A 198 4.95 13.49 -38.60
N VAL A 199 5.44 14.54 -37.91
CA VAL A 199 5.77 14.45 -36.49
C VAL A 199 4.50 14.36 -35.65
N ILE A 200 3.53 15.25 -35.91
CA ILE A 200 2.26 15.27 -35.17
C ILE A 200 1.48 13.95 -35.35
N ASP A 201 1.41 13.43 -36.58
CA ASP A 201 0.73 12.16 -36.85
C ASP A 201 1.37 10.99 -36.08
N ARG A 202 2.69 10.95 -35.96
CA ARG A 202 3.38 9.93 -35.10
C ARG A 202 3.06 10.09 -33.64
N GLN A 203 2.98 11.33 -33.13
CA GLN A 203 2.62 11.61 -31.75
C GLN A 203 1.18 11.18 -31.45
N VAL A 204 0.22 11.49 -32.36
CA VAL A 204 -1.18 11.02 -32.23
C VAL A 204 -1.23 9.50 -32.14
N LYS A 205 -0.54 8.81 -33.03
CA LYS A 205 -0.49 7.34 -33.00
C LYS A 205 0.12 6.80 -31.72
N GLY A 206 1.22 7.40 -31.26
CA GLY A 206 1.87 7.00 -30.00
C GLY A 206 0.94 7.13 -28.78
N LEU A 207 0.16 8.22 -28.72
CA LEU A 207 -0.83 8.44 -27.65
C LEU A 207 -1.99 7.44 -27.72
N GLU A 208 -2.48 7.12 -28.96
CA GLU A 208 -3.52 6.10 -29.17
C GLU A 208 -3.06 4.71 -28.72
N ASP A 209 -1.85 4.32 -29.12
CA ASP A 209 -1.24 3.05 -28.74
C ASP A 209 -1.04 2.95 -27.20
N ALA A 210 -0.65 4.05 -26.57
CA ALA A 210 -0.50 4.15 -25.11
C ALA A 210 -1.85 3.97 -24.38
N MET A 211 -2.92 4.62 -24.87
CA MET A 211 -4.26 4.46 -24.31
C MET A 211 -4.79 3.02 -24.48
N LEU A 212 -4.55 2.40 -25.64
CA LEU A 212 -4.92 1.01 -25.88
C LEU A 212 -4.18 0.06 -24.94
N LYS A 213 -2.87 0.24 -24.77
CA LYS A 213 -2.06 -0.55 -23.86
C LYS A 213 -2.54 -0.41 -22.42
N MET A 214 -2.78 0.82 -21.96
CA MET A 214 -3.28 1.08 -20.62
C MET A 214 -4.63 0.41 -20.34
N ARG A 215 -5.53 0.34 -21.33
CA ARG A 215 -6.82 -0.37 -21.24
C ARG A 215 -6.64 -1.89 -21.24
N ALA A 216 -5.73 -2.43 -22.07
CA ALA A 216 -5.49 -3.86 -22.22
C ALA A 216 -4.84 -4.45 -20.96
N ASP A 217 -3.89 -3.73 -20.34
CA ASP A 217 -3.19 -4.17 -19.14
C ASP A 217 -4.06 -4.10 -17.87
N GLY A 218 -5.36 -3.74 -18.02
CA GLY A 218 -6.35 -3.77 -16.93
C GLY A 218 -5.98 -2.90 -15.74
N GLY A 219 -5.12 -1.88 -15.99
CA GLY A 219 -4.65 -1.02 -14.93
C GLY A 219 -3.54 -1.59 -14.08
N GLY A 220 -2.69 -2.45 -14.63
CA GLY A 220 -1.49 -3.00 -13.98
C GLY A 220 -0.47 -1.97 -13.43
N LEU A 221 -1.00 -0.80 -13.03
CA LEU A 221 -0.24 0.34 -12.47
C LEU A 221 0.14 0.15 -11.01
N CYS A 222 -0.49 -0.78 -10.32
CA CYS A 222 -0.26 -1.06 -8.91
C CYS A 222 -0.43 -2.54 -8.65
N HIS A 223 0.48 -3.11 -7.93
CA HIS A 223 0.30 -4.44 -7.37
C HIS A 223 0.98 -4.59 -6.03
N ILE A 224 0.25 -5.23 -5.14
CA ILE A 224 0.77 -5.82 -3.93
C ILE A 224 1.08 -7.28 -4.24
N GLN A 225 2.35 -7.63 -4.23
CA GLN A 225 2.81 -9.01 -4.39
C GLN A 225 3.22 -9.57 -3.04
N VAL A 226 2.49 -10.57 -2.54
CA VAL A 226 2.90 -11.30 -1.34
C VAL A 226 4.10 -12.16 -1.66
N LEU A 227 5.17 -11.95 -0.90
CA LEU A 227 6.41 -12.72 -1.01
C LEU A 227 6.46 -13.85 0.02
N ARG A 228 5.97 -13.57 1.23
CA ARG A 228 5.95 -14.54 2.33
C ARG A 228 4.81 -14.22 3.29
N TRP A 229 4.08 -15.25 3.68
CA TRP A 229 3.09 -15.20 4.74
C TRP A 229 3.53 -16.09 5.89
N GLN A 230 3.59 -15.54 7.09
CA GLN A 230 3.95 -16.28 8.29
C GLN A 230 2.81 -16.15 9.28
N GLY A 231 2.15 -17.26 9.57
CA GLY A 231 1.13 -17.33 10.61
C GLY A 231 1.68 -16.98 11.99
N ALA A 232 0.79 -16.72 12.92
CA ALA A 232 1.12 -16.25 14.26
C ALA A 232 2.04 -17.24 15.00
N VAL A 233 3.17 -16.72 15.48
CA VAL A 233 4.16 -17.43 16.29
C VAL A 233 4.23 -16.77 17.67
N ARG A 234 4.35 -17.57 18.71
CA ARG A 234 4.53 -17.08 20.07
C ARG A 234 5.85 -16.31 20.19
N MET A 235 5.80 -15.13 20.78
CA MET A 235 6.94 -14.19 20.83
C MET A 235 8.18 -14.74 21.58
N GLU A 236 8.00 -15.63 22.54
CA GLU A 236 9.12 -16.31 23.25
C GLU A 236 10.06 -17.05 22.28
N ASN A 237 9.55 -17.51 21.14
CA ASN A 237 10.32 -18.21 20.13
C ASN A 237 11.00 -17.28 19.11
N LEU A 238 10.56 -16.01 19.03
CA LEU A 238 11.13 -15.03 18.07
C LEU A 238 12.49 -14.49 18.56
N CYS A 239 12.71 -14.36 19.85
CA CYS A 239 13.98 -13.91 20.40
C CYS A 239 15.15 -14.90 20.18
N LEU A 240 14.86 -16.15 19.83
CA LEU A 240 15.87 -17.19 19.59
C LEU A 240 16.26 -17.31 18.12
N ALA A 241 15.45 -16.79 17.19
CA ALA A 241 15.67 -16.92 15.74
C ALA A 241 16.50 -15.78 15.13
N THR A 242 16.86 -14.74 15.91
CA THR A 242 17.61 -13.55 15.45
C THR A 242 19.05 -13.48 15.97
N LYS A 243 19.63 -14.59 16.41
CA LYS A 243 21.05 -14.70 16.77
C LYS A 243 21.86 -15.42 15.71
#